data_2b73b299dcac1ae952d3aeeb2f56b9b6
#
_entry.id   2b73b299dcac1ae952d3aeeb2f56b9b6
#
_cell.length_a   1.000
_cell.length_b   1.000
_cell.length_c   1.000
_cell.angle_alpha   90.00
_cell.angle_beta   90.00
_cell.angle_gamma   90.00
#
_symmetry.space_group_name_H-M   'P 1'
#
loop_
_entity.id
_entity.type
_entity.pdbx_description
1 polymer ?
#
loop_
_entity_poly.entity_id
_entity_poly.type
_entity_poly.pdbx_seq_one_letter_code
_entity_poly.pdbx_strand_id
1 'polypeptide(L)'
;MSLSRPPRVLIATAGFGDGHNTAARGLAKALEGQAESLVTDPCEEAAPWLNNVLRNGYRFVTTYLPRTWKRIYNSVEHHDFSRQKIPFMRNVETAFAAQVKRFNPDVIVSTYPLYPYFVERYIKGGGRPCPMVTIVTDSIEINASWRKSPTDFWLVTDRETKSSLIEQKLPEQKIIETGFPVDPIFDKLSPVPTDDHAKPFRVLYFPTASKSSLIPTAHAILEHQPWPVELTIVLGRNFRRLYHLTRKLVDAYPNRVRIKGWSRRVPELLCEHHLVVGKAGGATVHESIAACCPMLIQHLVPGQEEGNLELLRRIGAGDLAETGPALAAALRDLLSDRASHWHRQKHRLSLHARPAASRVAAGFVLELAAKARSSPAPN
;
A
#
# COMPACT_ATOMS: atom_id res chain seq x y z
N MET A 1 19.79 3.04 37.53
CA MET A 1 18.90 2.39 36.52
C MET A 1 19.74 2.16 35.27
N SER A 2 20.05 0.90 34.96
CA SER A 2 20.73 0.54 33.71
C SER A 2 19.85 1.01 32.57
N LEU A 3 20.36 1.93 31.72
CA LEU A 3 19.71 2.32 30.48
C LEU A 3 19.60 1.06 29.59
N SER A 4 18.46 0.37 29.67
CA SER A 4 18.23 -0.77 28.80
C SER A 4 18.28 -0.24 27.36
N ARG A 5 19.04 -0.95 26.48
CA ARG A 5 19.09 -0.60 25.05
C ARG A 5 17.69 -0.40 24.46
N PRO A 6 17.53 0.47 23.45
CA PRO A 6 16.24 0.60 22.78
C PRO A 6 15.78 -0.75 22.18
N PRO A 7 14.46 -0.96 22.01
CA PRO A 7 13.95 -2.12 21.29
C PRO A 7 14.53 -2.20 19.88
N ARG A 8 14.78 -3.41 19.37
CA ARG A 8 15.30 -3.64 18.02
C ARG A 8 14.22 -4.28 17.16
N VAL A 9 13.82 -3.59 16.11
CA VAL A 9 12.76 -4.01 15.20
C VAL A 9 13.32 -4.22 13.79
N LEU A 10 13.28 -5.45 13.29
CA LEU A 10 13.62 -5.77 11.91
C LEU A 10 12.35 -5.71 11.05
N ILE A 11 12.34 -4.88 10.02
CA ILE A 11 11.20 -4.73 9.10
C ILE A 11 11.60 -5.27 7.73
N ALA A 12 11.08 -6.44 7.36
CA ALA A 12 11.33 -7.08 6.07
C ALA A 12 10.25 -6.67 5.06
N THR A 13 10.67 -6.12 3.93
CA THR A 13 9.80 -5.67 2.83
C THR A 13 10.25 -6.22 1.49
N ALA A 14 9.43 -6.04 0.44
CA ALA A 14 9.78 -6.45 -0.91
C ALA A 14 9.34 -5.43 -1.96
N GLY A 15 10.15 -5.26 -2.98
CA GLY A 15 9.95 -4.28 -4.05
C GLY A 15 8.93 -4.69 -5.14
N PHE A 16 8.03 -5.65 -4.88
CA PHE A 16 7.00 -6.12 -5.83
C PHE A 16 5.74 -5.25 -5.86
N GLY A 17 5.92 -3.96 -5.81
CA GLY A 17 4.90 -2.93 -5.72
C GLY A 17 5.27 -1.93 -4.65
N ASP A 18 4.69 -0.72 -4.71
CA ASP A 18 5.03 0.31 -3.72
C ASP A 18 4.27 0.10 -2.38
N GLY A 19 3.23 -0.76 -2.34
CA GLY A 19 2.42 -1.02 -1.14
C GLY A 19 3.25 -1.51 0.04
N HIS A 20 3.99 -2.60 -0.14
CA HIS A 20 4.83 -3.19 0.90
C HIS A 20 5.88 -2.19 1.42
N ASN A 21 6.58 -1.53 0.50
CA ASN A 21 7.60 -0.54 0.84
C ASN A 21 7.01 0.70 1.53
N THR A 22 5.80 1.12 1.17
CA THR A 22 5.12 2.24 1.83
C THR A 22 4.76 1.88 3.26
N ALA A 23 4.18 0.70 3.50
CA ALA A 23 3.86 0.22 4.83
C ALA A 23 5.12 0.09 5.71
N ALA A 24 6.20 -0.47 5.16
CA ALA A 24 7.48 -0.61 5.86
C ALA A 24 8.08 0.76 6.24
N ARG A 25 8.07 1.73 5.32
CA ARG A 25 8.54 3.10 5.59
C ARG A 25 7.66 3.84 6.59
N GLY A 26 6.33 3.69 6.49
CA GLY A 26 5.39 4.30 7.44
C GLY A 26 5.63 3.81 8.87
N LEU A 27 5.78 2.49 9.03
CA LEU A 27 6.11 1.90 10.33
C LEU A 27 7.50 2.37 10.83
N ALA A 28 8.52 2.32 9.98
CA ALA A 28 9.88 2.73 10.38
C ALA A 28 9.93 4.18 10.86
N LYS A 29 9.28 5.10 10.13
CA LYS A 29 9.16 6.51 10.55
C LYS A 29 8.42 6.67 11.88
N ALA A 30 7.37 5.85 12.12
CA ALA A 30 6.65 5.90 13.38
C ALA A 30 7.48 5.36 14.57
N LEU A 31 8.47 4.51 14.31
CA LEU A 31 9.40 3.97 15.31
C LEU A 31 10.61 4.89 15.58
N GLU A 32 10.82 5.94 14.79
CA GLU A 32 11.94 6.87 14.97
C GLU A 32 11.96 7.45 16.37
N GLY A 33 13.14 7.41 17.02
CA GLY A 33 13.34 7.88 18.39
C GLY A 33 12.81 6.92 19.48
N GLN A 34 12.09 5.84 19.14
CA GLN A 34 11.52 4.88 20.09
C GLN A 34 12.18 3.49 20.00
N ALA A 35 12.73 3.13 18.86
CA ALA A 35 13.39 1.85 18.61
C ALA A 35 14.55 1.99 17.63
N GLU A 36 15.50 1.06 17.70
CA GLU A 36 16.47 0.80 16.62
C GLU A 36 15.78 -0.04 15.57
N SER A 37 15.40 0.56 14.43
CA SER A 37 14.73 -0.14 13.34
C SER A 37 15.65 -0.38 12.15
N LEU A 38 15.60 -1.59 11.58
CA LEU A 38 16.28 -1.95 10.35
C LEU A 38 15.25 -2.35 9.30
N VAL A 39 15.14 -1.56 8.23
CA VAL A 39 14.32 -1.91 7.05
C VAL A 39 15.21 -2.62 6.04
N THR A 40 14.78 -3.78 5.55
CA THR A 40 15.52 -4.60 4.60
C THR A 40 14.61 -5.15 3.51
N ASP A 41 15.11 -5.23 2.28
CA ASP A 41 14.55 -6.04 1.19
C ASP A 41 15.51 -7.21 0.93
N PRO A 42 15.29 -8.37 1.57
CA PRO A 42 16.20 -9.50 1.46
C PRO A 42 16.45 -9.98 0.02
N CYS A 43 15.45 -9.85 -0.86
CA CYS A 43 15.59 -10.23 -2.26
C CYS A 43 16.46 -9.24 -3.04
N GLU A 44 16.27 -7.93 -2.82
CA GLU A 44 17.11 -6.88 -3.44
C GLU A 44 18.56 -6.98 -2.97
N GLU A 45 18.77 -7.21 -1.66
CA GLU A 45 20.11 -7.24 -1.07
C GLU A 45 20.91 -8.50 -1.42
N ALA A 46 20.27 -9.69 -1.40
CA ALA A 46 20.96 -10.95 -1.61
C ALA A 46 21.01 -11.40 -3.08
N ALA A 47 20.07 -10.97 -3.90
CA ALA A 47 19.95 -11.38 -5.30
C ALA A 47 19.38 -10.27 -6.18
N PRO A 48 20.08 -9.12 -6.35
CA PRO A 48 19.53 -7.96 -7.05
C PRO A 48 19.15 -8.25 -8.51
N TRP A 49 19.89 -9.10 -9.21
CA TRP A 49 19.55 -9.50 -10.57
C TRP A 49 18.23 -10.31 -10.62
N LEU A 50 18.05 -11.26 -9.68
CA LEU A 50 16.82 -12.06 -9.57
C LEU A 50 15.64 -11.17 -9.23
N ASN A 51 15.81 -10.26 -8.27
CA ASN A 51 14.80 -9.29 -7.90
C ASN A 51 14.39 -8.42 -9.11
N ASN A 52 15.34 -7.94 -9.90
CA ASN A 52 15.05 -7.19 -11.13
C ASN A 52 14.27 -8.02 -12.16
N VAL A 53 14.65 -9.27 -12.37
CA VAL A 53 13.93 -10.18 -13.30
C VAL A 53 12.51 -10.42 -12.80
N LEU A 54 12.32 -10.75 -11.52
CA LEU A 54 11.01 -10.99 -10.92
C LEU A 54 10.12 -9.73 -10.96
N ARG A 55 10.67 -8.56 -10.62
CA ARG A 55 9.93 -7.27 -10.67
C ARG A 55 9.52 -6.89 -12.08
N ASN A 56 10.40 -7.04 -13.04
CA ASN A 56 10.10 -6.73 -14.44
C ASN A 56 9.12 -7.75 -15.02
N GLY A 57 9.27 -9.04 -14.71
CA GLY A 57 8.33 -10.09 -15.06
C GLY A 57 6.93 -9.84 -14.46
N TYR A 58 6.86 -9.53 -13.17
CA TYR A 58 5.63 -9.14 -12.50
C TYR A 58 4.95 -7.95 -13.19
N ARG A 59 5.70 -6.86 -13.44
CA ARG A 59 5.16 -5.68 -14.13
C ARG A 59 4.68 -6.00 -15.53
N PHE A 60 5.44 -6.80 -16.27
CA PHE A 60 5.06 -7.20 -17.63
C PHE A 60 3.76 -8.02 -17.62
N VAL A 61 3.68 -9.05 -16.77
CA VAL A 61 2.52 -9.93 -16.72
C VAL A 61 1.27 -9.19 -16.22
N THR A 62 1.39 -8.37 -15.18
CA THR A 62 0.26 -7.58 -14.66
C THR A 62 -0.23 -6.50 -15.63
N THR A 63 0.66 -5.97 -16.49
CA THR A 63 0.30 -4.92 -17.45
C THR A 63 -0.23 -5.47 -18.76
N TYR A 64 0.38 -6.52 -19.29
CA TYR A 64 0.09 -7.00 -20.65
C TYR A 64 -0.66 -8.33 -20.70
N LEU A 65 -0.62 -9.12 -19.60
CA LEU A 65 -1.24 -10.45 -19.51
C LEU A 65 -2.09 -10.59 -18.24
N PRO A 66 -3.06 -9.70 -17.97
CA PRO A 66 -3.79 -9.66 -16.71
C PRO A 66 -4.56 -10.95 -16.41
N ARG A 67 -5.08 -11.64 -17.44
CA ARG A 67 -5.76 -12.96 -17.29
C ARG A 67 -4.78 -14.05 -16.84
N THR A 68 -3.56 -14.05 -17.37
CA THR A 68 -2.49 -14.98 -16.96
C THR A 68 -2.06 -14.68 -15.53
N TRP A 69 -1.94 -13.40 -15.17
CA TRP A 69 -1.66 -13.00 -13.79
C TRP A 69 -2.74 -13.51 -12.82
N LYS A 70 -4.01 -13.34 -13.13
CA LYS A 70 -5.11 -13.85 -12.28
C LYS A 70 -5.02 -15.37 -12.06
N ARG A 71 -4.63 -16.14 -13.07
CA ARG A 71 -4.41 -17.59 -12.92
C ARG A 71 -3.22 -17.90 -12.01
N ILE A 72 -2.10 -17.19 -12.17
CA ILE A 72 -0.93 -17.33 -11.31
C ILE A 72 -1.30 -16.96 -9.86
N TYR A 73 -1.97 -15.84 -9.65
CA TYR A 73 -2.42 -15.38 -8.35
C TYR A 73 -3.32 -16.41 -7.66
N ASN A 74 -4.28 -16.95 -8.38
CA ASN A 74 -5.18 -17.98 -7.86
C ASN A 74 -4.45 -19.32 -7.59
N SER A 75 -3.39 -19.67 -8.33
CA SER A 75 -2.61 -20.88 -8.06
C SER A 75 -1.90 -20.82 -6.72
N VAL A 76 -1.56 -19.63 -6.24
CA VAL A 76 -0.94 -19.41 -4.92
C VAL A 76 -1.88 -19.82 -3.77
N GLU A 77 -3.21 -19.79 -3.97
CA GLU A 77 -4.19 -20.27 -2.98
C GLU A 77 -3.96 -21.74 -2.57
N HIS A 78 -3.49 -22.57 -3.50
CA HIS A 78 -3.27 -23.99 -3.29
C HIS A 78 -1.83 -24.34 -2.93
N HIS A 79 -0.92 -23.34 -2.94
CA HIS A 79 0.50 -23.57 -2.67
C HIS A 79 0.77 -23.63 -1.16
N ASP A 80 1.59 -24.61 -0.74
CA ASP A 80 2.06 -24.75 0.65
C ASP A 80 3.51 -24.28 0.77
N PHE A 81 3.70 -23.00 1.07
CA PHE A 81 5.02 -22.39 1.24
C PHE A 81 5.77 -22.89 2.47
N SER A 82 5.11 -23.55 3.41
CA SER A 82 5.75 -24.11 4.62
C SER A 82 6.54 -25.39 4.30
N ARG A 83 6.04 -26.16 3.32
CA ARG A 83 6.62 -27.45 2.93
C ARG A 83 7.50 -27.36 1.68
N GLN A 84 7.16 -26.47 0.77
CA GLN A 84 7.82 -26.34 -0.52
C GLN A 84 8.86 -25.24 -0.49
N LYS A 85 10.12 -25.60 -0.76
CA LYS A 85 11.19 -24.60 -0.94
C LYS A 85 10.92 -23.81 -2.23
N ILE A 86 10.97 -22.50 -2.14
CA ILE A 86 10.82 -21.64 -3.31
C ILE A 86 12.10 -21.77 -4.15
N PRO A 87 12.00 -22.19 -5.41
CA PRO A 87 13.17 -22.30 -6.29
C PRO A 87 13.93 -20.96 -6.32
N PHE A 88 15.24 -21.03 -6.41
CA PHE A 88 16.16 -19.87 -6.50
C PHE A 88 16.20 -18.93 -5.28
N MET A 89 15.40 -19.15 -4.22
CA MET A 89 15.35 -18.28 -3.02
C MET A 89 16.29 -18.70 -1.90
N ARG A 90 17.04 -19.82 -2.06
CA ARG A 90 17.92 -20.33 -1.00
C ARG A 90 18.97 -19.31 -0.54
N ASN A 91 19.56 -18.59 -1.48
CA ASN A 91 20.58 -17.58 -1.14
C ASN A 91 19.95 -16.38 -0.40
N VAL A 92 18.74 -15.97 -0.81
CA VAL A 92 17.97 -14.91 -0.16
C VAL A 92 17.62 -15.32 1.27
N GLU A 93 17.16 -16.56 1.46
CA GLU A 93 16.82 -17.11 2.76
C GLU A 93 18.03 -17.18 3.70
N THR A 94 19.18 -17.67 3.19
CA THR A 94 20.44 -17.75 3.95
C THR A 94 20.94 -16.34 4.35
N ALA A 95 20.93 -15.40 3.42
CA ALA A 95 21.36 -14.02 3.67
C ALA A 95 20.44 -13.34 4.69
N PHE A 96 19.13 -13.55 4.58
CA PHE A 96 18.15 -13.00 5.52
C PHE A 96 18.33 -13.59 6.92
N ALA A 97 18.54 -14.91 7.03
CA ALA A 97 18.84 -15.58 8.31
C ALA A 97 20.11 -15.01 8.97
N ALA A 98 21.17 -14.78 8.17
CA ALA A 98 22.40 -14.15 8.65
C ALA A 98 22.14 -12.71 9.13
N GLN A 99 21.29 -11.95 8.46
CA GLN A 99 20.91 -10.61 8.83
C GLN A 99 20.11 -10.61 10.14
N VAL A 100 19.12 -11.51 10.29
CA VAL A 100 18.35 -11.69 11.55
C VAL A 100 19.32 -12.01 12.70
N LYS A 101 20.24 -12.94 12.49
CA LYS A 101 21.25 -13.30 13.52
C LYS A 101 22.12 -12.11 13.91
N ARG A 102 22.64 -11.35 12.92
CA ARG A 102 23.52 -10.19 13.15
C ARG A 102 22.80 -9.03 13.84
N PHE A 103 21.61 -8.70 13.36
CA PHE A 103 20.79 -7.61 13.93
C PHE A 103 20.21 -7.99 15.29
N ASN A 104 19.97 -9.27 15.54
CA ASN A 104 19.39 -9.79 16.80
C ASN A 104 18.14 -9.01 17.26
N PRO A 105 17.06 -9.01 16.48
CA PRO A 105 15.87 -8.22 16.74
C PRO A 105 15.08 -8.72 17.96
N ASP A 106 14.35 -7.83 18.62
CA ASP A 106 13.36 -8.17 19.65
C ASP A 106 11.99 -8.52 19.03
N VAL A 107 11.70 -7.97 17.82
CA VAL A 107 10.53 -8.30 16.98
C VAL A 107 10.92 -8.24 15.52
N ILE A 108 10.40 -9.17 14.72
CA ILE A 108 10.46 -9.13 13.26
C ILE A 108 9.09 -8.75 12.72
N VAL A 109 9.04 -7.77 11.81
CA VAL A 109 7.84 -7.35 11.09
C VAL A 109 8.02 -7.64 9.62
N SER A 110 7.05 -8.29 8.97
CA SER A 110 7.04 -8.44 7.53
C SER A 110 5.88 -7.69 6.90
N THR A 111 6.16 -6.93 5.86
CA THR A 111 5.14 -6.34 4.98
C THR A 111 4.96 -7.15 3.69
N TYR A 112 5.56 -8.34 3.61
CA TYR A 112 5.50 -9.23 2.45
C TYR A 112 5.24 -10.69 2.90
N PRO A 113 4.33 -11.44 2.25
CA PRO A 113 3.83 -12.70 2.78
C PRO A 113 4.86 -13.85 2.85
N LEU A 114 5.98 -13.77 2.14
CA LEU A 114 6.96 -14.87 2.09
C LEU A 114 7.98 -14.87 3.24
N TYR A 115 8.33 -13.72 3.80
CA TYR A 115 9.41 -13.67 4.80
C TYR A 115 9.07 -14.34 6.13
N PRO A 116 7.82 -14.43 6.60
CA PRO A 116 7.48 -15.25 7.75
C PRO A 116 7.91 -16.71 7.62
N TYR A 117 7.81 -17.29 6.40
CA TYR A 117 8.28 -18.66 6.14
C TYR A 117 9.81 -18.79 6.24
N PHE A 118 10.57 -17.74 5.90
CA PHE A 118 12.02 -17.73 6.05
C PHE A 118 12.41 -17.67 7.53
N VAL A 119 11.70 -16.85 8.32
CA VAL A 119 11.88 -16.76 9.77
C VAL A 119 11.56 -18.09 10.45
N GLU A 120 10.46 -18.74 10.08
CA GLU A 120 10.10 -20.05 10.59
C GLU A 120 11.20 -21.11 10.36
N ARG A 121 11.75 -21.13 9.12
CA ARG A 121 12.84 -22.05 8.81
C ARG A 121 14.15 -21.71 9.53
N TYR A 122 14.43 -20.42 9.73
CA TYR A 122 15.56 -19.97 10.54
C TYR A 122 15.43 -20.47 11.99
N ILE A 123 14.27 -20.34 12.60
CA ILE A 123 14.01 -20.82 13.98
C ILE A 123 14.10 -22.34 14.05
N LYS A 124 13.48 -23.08 13.12
CA LYS A 124 13.57 -24.56 13.03
C LYS A 124 15.00 -25.04 12.82
N GLY A 125 15.86 -24.23 12.22
CA GLY A 125 17.29 -24.50 12.04
C GLY A 125 18.15 -24.13 13.26
N GLY A 126 17.58 -23.88 14.44
CA GLY A 126 18.29 -23.53 15.67
C GLY A 126 18.57 -22.03 15.84
N GLY A 127 17.95 -21.18 15.02
CA GLY A 127 17.98 -19.74 15.21
C GLY A 127 17.17 -19.30 16.44
N ARG A 128 17.52 -18.14 17.02
CA ARG A 128 16.82 -17.61 18.19
C ARG A 128 15.35 -17.32 17.86
N PRO A 129 14.40 -17.82 18.63
CA PRO A 129 12.99 -17.44 18.50
C PRO A 129 12.79 -15.93 18.68
N CYS A 130 11.97 -15.36 17.86
CA CYS A 130 11.65 -13.94 17.89
C CYS A 130 10.20 -13.75 17.46
N PRO A 131 9.40 -12.92 18.16
CA PRO A 131 8.03 -12.62 17.75
C PRO A 131 7.97 -12.14 16.31
N MET A 132 7.02 -12.71 15.55
CA MET A 132 6.80 -12.41 14.14
C MET A 132 5.46 -11.73 13.93
N VAL A 133 5.48 -10.57 13.28
CA VAL A 133 4.29 -9.79 12.94
C VAL A 133 4.21 -9.64 11.42
N THR A 134 3.04 -9.91 10.86
CA THR A 134 2.77 -9.70 9.44
C THR A 134 1.82 -8.53 9.25
N ILE A 135 2.26 -7.49 8.55
CA ILE A 135 1.39 -6.39 8.12
C ILE A 135 0.80 -6.77 6.77
N VAL A 136 -0.49 -7.03 6.76
CA VAL A 136 -1.25 -7.29 5.53
C VAL A 136 -1.48 -5.97 4.80
N THR A 137 -1.05 -5.88 3.56
CA THR A 137 -1.13 -4.65 2.76
C THR A 137 -2.26 -4.66 1.73
N ASP A 138 -2.98 -5.76 1.64
CA ASP A 138 -4.17 -5.94 0.82
C ASP A 138 -5.42 -5.83 1.69
N SER A 139 -6.59 -5.58 1.09
CA SER A 139 -7.85 -5.42 1.82
C SER A 139 -8.88 -6.46 1.37
N ILE A 140 -9.73 -6.89 2.28
CA ILE A 140 -10.89 -7.78 2.09
C ILE A 140 -10.52 -9.14 1.49
N GLU A 141 -10.07 -9.18 0.23
CA GLU A 141 -9.67 -10.42 -0.45
C GLU A 141 -8.20 -10.74 -0.18
N ILE A 142 -7.95 -11.50 0.88
CA ILE A 142 -6.59 -11.80 1.34
C ILE A 142 -6.16 -13.18 0.84
N ASN A 143 -5.13 -13.19 0.00
CA ASN A 143 -4.57 -14.43 -0.58
C ASN A 143 -4.00 -15.38 0.48
N ALA A 144 -4.00 -16.67 0.18
CA ALA A 144 -3.50 -17.73 1.07
C ALA A 144 -2.05 -17.51 1.54
N SER A 145 -1.20 -16.87 0.73
CA SER A 145 0.17 -16.56 1.14
C SER A 145 0.25 -15.70 2.41
N TRP A 146 -0.71 -14.79 2.61
CA TRP A 146 -0.86 -14.00 3.83
C TRP A 146 -1.49 -14.81 4.97
N ARG A 147 -2.59 -15.50 4.66
CA ARG A 147 -3.40 -16.22 5.65
C ARG A 147 -2.68 -17.40 6.28
N LYS A 148 -1.90 -18.13 5.47
CA LYS A 148 -1.12 -19.30 5.91
C LYS A 148 0.29 -18.94 6.40
N SER A 149 0.66 -17.65 6.41
CA SER A 149 1.99 -17.24 6.86
C SER A 149 2.21 -17.60 8.35
N PRO A 150 3.34 -18.19 8.70
CA PRO A 150 3.69 -18.53 10.07
C PRO A 150 4.06 -17.25 10.84
N THR A 151 3.05 -16.61 11.42
CA THR A 151 3.19 -15.36 12.17
C THR A 151 2.43 -15.43 13.49
N ASP A 152 2.86 -14.68 14.49
CA ASP A 152 2.18 -14.57 15.76
C ASP A 152 0.95 -13.67 15.67
N PHE A 153 1.07 -12.57 14.86
CA PHE A 153 0.01 -11.60 14.67
C PHE A 153 -0.08 -11.12 13.25
N TRP A 154 -1.31 -10.86 12.77
CA TRP A 154 -1.62 -10.14 11.54
C TRP A 154 -2.11 -8.74 11.90
N LEU A 155 -1.40 -7.71 11.42
CA LEU A 155 -1.89 -6.34 11.47
C LEU A 155 -2.64 -6.07 10.17
N VAL A 156 -3.91 -5.67 10.27
CA VAL A 156 -4.79 -5.49 9.13
C VAL A 156 -5.21 -4.04 8.95
N THR A 157 -5.58 -3.70 7.73
CA THR A 157 -5.83 -2.35 7.26
C THR A 157 -7.13 -1.74 7.77
N ASP A 158 -8.15 -2.58 8.03
CA ASP A 158 -9.50 -2.13 8.32
C ASP A 158 -10.34 -3.27 8.93
N ARG A 159 -11.52 -2.90 9.44
CA ARG A 159 -12.47 -3.83 10.07
C ARG A 159 -13.01 -4.88 9.11
N GLU A 160 -13.24 -4.50 7.85
CA GLU A 160 -13.78 -5.41 6.84
C GLU A 160 -12.77 -6.53 6.53
N THR A 161 -11.49 -6.17 6.41
CA THR A 161 -10.39 -7.12 6.25
C THR A 161 -10.26 -8.02 7.47
N LYS A 162 -10.38 -7.49 8.71
CA LYS A 162 -10.40 -8.30 9.94
C LYS A 162 -11.54 -9.32 9.90
N SER A 163 -12.75 -8.87 9.59
CA SER A 163 -13.93 -9.74 9.50
C SER A 163 -13.75 -10.84 8.46
N SER A 164 -13.24 -10.49 7.28
CA SER A 164 -12.96 -11.46 6.20
C SER A 164 -11.96 -12.54 6.63
N LEU A 165 -10.91 -12.19 7.38
CA LEU A 165 -9.94 -13.17 7.89
C LEU A 165 -10.54 -14.08 8.98
N ILE A 166 -11.41 -13.55 9.84
CA ILE A 166 -12.12 -14.35 10.85
C ILE A 166 -13.06 -15.35 10.17
N GLU A 167 -13.82 -14.94 9.16
CA GLU A 167 -14.66 -15.83 8.33
C GLU A 167 -13.84 -16.94 7.67
N GLN A 168 -12.60 -16.65 7.30
CA GLN A 168 -11.63 -17.60 6.75
C GLN A 168 -10.92 -18.44 7.84
N LYS A 169 -11.44 -18.46 9.08
CA LYS A 169 -11.00 -19.29 10.21
C LYS A 169 -9.62 -18.92 10.79
N LEU A 170 -9.14 -17.70 10.59
CA LEU A 170 -7.98 -17.23 11.35
C LEU A 170 -8.40 -16.87 12.79
N PRO A 171 -7.53 -17.09 13.80
CA PRO A 171 -7.86 -16.82 15.20
C PRO A 171 -7.99 -15.30 15.44
N GLU A 172 -9.15 -14.85 15.87
CA GLU A 172 -9.47 -13.43 16.03
C GLU A 172 -8.47 -12.70 16.94
N GLN A 173 -8.02 -13.33 18.02
CA GLN A 173 -7.07 -12.74 18.98
C GLN A 173 -5.70 -12.46 18.38
N LYS A 174 -5.38 -13.02 17.23
CA LYS A 174 -4.14 -12.77 16.48
C LYS A 174 -4.29 -11.71 15.37
N ILE A 175 -5.51 -11.25 15.11
CA ILE A 175 -5.79 -10.27 14.06
C ILE A 175 -6.04 -8.91 14.70
N ILE A 176 -5.11 -7.99 14.51
CA ILE A 176 -5.12 -6.66 15.12
C ILE A 176 -5.43 -5.61 14.04
N GLU A 177 -6.52 -4.87 14.20
CA GLU A 177 -6.84 -3.75 13.32
C GLU A 177 -6.00 -2.54 13.71
N THR A 178 -4.99 -2.22 12.90
CA THR A 178 -4.13 -1.04 13.13
C THR A 178 -4.33 0.04 12.08
N GLY A 179 -4.95 -0.28 10.97
CA GLY A 179 -4.91 0.51 9.75
C GLY A 179 -3.67 0.21 8.93
N PHE A 180 -3.67 0.64 7.66
CA PHE A 180 -2.48 0.58 6.81
C PHE A 180 -1.44 1.59 7.30
N PRO A 181 -0.18 1.20 7.53
CA PRO A 181 0.85 2.11 8.01
C PRO A 181 1.26 3.16 6.96
N VAL A 182 0.44 4.18 6.79
CA VAL A 182 0.73 5.35 5.94
C VAL A 182 1.84 6.21 6.57
N ASP A 183 2.36 7.18 5.80
CA ASP A 183 3.36 8.13 6.34
C ASP A 183 2.79 8.87 7.56
N PRO A 184 3.48 8.91 8.71
CA PRO A 184 3.01 9.61 9.92
C PRO A 184 2.70 11.09 9.71
N ILE A 185 3.14 11.69 8.60
CA ILE A 185 2.83 13.08 8.26
C ILE A 185 1.34 13.31 8.06
N PHE A 186 0.57 12.28 7.63
CA PHE A 186 -0.89 12.40 7.47
C PHE A 186 -1.60 12.83 8.74
N ASP A 187 -1.09 12.45 9.90
CA ASP A 187 -1.63 12.85 11.20
C ASP A 187 -1.48 14.34 11.52
N LYS A 188 -0.63 15.04 10.75
CA LYS A 188 -0.35 16.47 10.89
C LYS A 188 -0.93 17.30 9.75
N LEU A 189 -1.41 16.65 8.69
CA LEU A 189 -1.99 17.32 7.54
C LEU A 189 -3.50 17.49 7.70
N SER A 190 -4.01 18.59 7.16
CA SER A 190 -5.44 18.84 7.08
C SER A 190 -5.93 18.52 5.67
N PRO A 191 -6.78 17.50 5.50
CA PRO A 191 -7.44 17.26 4.21
C PRO A 191 -8.30 18.44 3.77
N VAL A 192 -8.57 18.55 2.46
CA VAL A 192 -9.60 19.47 1.96
C VAL A 192 -10.87 19.32 2.80
N PRO A 193 -11.49 20.40 3.31
CA PRO A 193 -12.68 20.32 4.13
C PRO A 193 -13.85 19.59 3.43
N THR A 194 -14.74 18.98 4.21
CA THR A 194 -15.90 18.25 3.68
C THR A 194 -16.95 19.15 3.05
N ASP A 195 -16.92 20.42 3.36
CA ASP A 195 -17.80 21.50 2.88
C ASP A 195 -17.11 22.49 1.94
N ASP A 196 -15.92 22.11 1.43
CA ASP A 196 -15.20 22.95 0.46
C ASP A 196 -15.99 23.06 -0.84
N HIS A 197 -16.42 24.28 -1.15
CA HIS A 197 -17.06 24.64 -2.40
C HIS A 197 -16.10 25.35 -3.37
N ALA A 198 -14.79 25.29 -3.07
CA ALA A 198 -13.78 25.99 -3.83
C ALA A 198 -13.73 25.52 -5.28
N LYS A 199 -13.67 26.49 -6.18
CA LYS A 199 -13.40 26.28 -7.59
C LYS A 199 -12.01 26.85 -7.89
N PRO A 200 -11.20 26.18 -8.67
CA PRO A 200 -11.44 24.97 -9.47
C PRO A 200 -11.40 23.68 -8.65
N PHE A 201 -12.05 22.63 -9.17
CA PHE A 201 -11.98 21.28 -8.61
C PHE A 201 -10.63 20.65 -8.96
N ARG A 202 -9.85 20.30 -7.95
CA ARG A 202 -8.45 19.82 -8.12
C ARG A 202 -8.43 18.29 -8.16
N VAL A 203 -7.95 17.74 -9.29
CA VAL A 203 -7.79 16.29 -9.49
C VAL A 203 -6.32 15.92 -9.51
N LEU A 204 -5.94 14.92 -8.71
CA LEU A 204 -4.61 14.32 -8.68
C LEU A 204 -4.62 13.04 -9.51
N TYR A 205 -3.76 12.94 -10.53
CA TYR A 205 -3.70 11.78 -11.39
C TYR A 205 -2.35 11.08 -11.32
N PHE A 206 -2.39 9.80 -10.96
CA PHE A 206 -1.25 8.87 -11.00
C PHE A 206 -1.38 7.95 -12.21
N PRO A 207 -0.80 8.28 -13.36
CA PRO A 207 -0.94 7.46 -14.57
C PRO A 207 -0.22 6.12 -14.40
N THR A 208 -0.80 5.08 -15.00
CA THR A 208 -0.13 3.79 -15.17
C THR A 208 1.02 3.90 -16.18
N ALA A 209 1.83 2.84 -16.32
CA ALA A 209 2.91 2.82 -17.31
C ALA A 209 2.42 2.84 -18.78
N SER A 210 1.12 2.68 -19.04
CA SER A 210 0.55 2.73 -20.38
C SER A 210 0.56 4.14 -20.95
N LYS A 211 1.19 4.31 -22.13
CA LYS A 211 1.18 5.59 -22.85
C LYS A 211 -0.17 5.89 -23.48
N SER A 212 -0.90 4.86 -23.89
CA SER A 212 -2.16 5.00 -24.65
C SER A 212 -3.32 5.51 -23.78
N SER A 213 -3.33 5.25 -22.50
CA SER A 213 -4.39 5.69 -21.58
C SER A 213 -4.20 7.09 -21.04
N LEU A 214 -2.97 7.62 -21.01
CA LEU A 214 -2.64 8.87 -20.31
C LEU A 214 -3.41 10.06 -20.89
N ILE A 215 -3.31 10.30 -22.20
CA ILE A 215 -3.93 11.46 -22.87
C ILE A 215 -5.46 11.36 -22.84
N PRO A 216 -6.09 10.24 -23.23
CA PRO A 216 -7.54 10.09 -23.12
C PRO A 216 -8.07 10.29 -21.69
N THR A 217 -7.35 9.80 -20.68
CA THR A 217 -7.72 10.01 -19.27
C THR A 217 -7.65 11.49 -18.88
N ALA A 218 -6.59 12.19 -19.29
CA ALA A 218 -6.45 13.63 -19.01
C ALA A 218 -7.56 14.46 -19.66
N HIS A 219 -7.91 14.18 -20.92
CA HIS A 219 -9.04 14.82 -21.60
C HIS A 219 -10.37 14.52 -20.90
N ALA A 220 -10.61 13.26 -20.52
CA ALA A 220 -11.82 12.88 -19.79
C ALA A 220 -11.99 13.64 -18.45
N ILE A 221 -10.87 13.97 -17.78
CA ILE A 221 -10.88 14.75 -16.54
C ILE A 221 -11.13 16.25 -16.83
N LEU A 222 -10.52 16.81 -17.88
CA LEU A 222 -10.49 18.25 -18.13
C LEU A 222 -11.68 18.78 -18.91
N GLU A 223 -12.30 17.93 -19.76
CA GLU A 223 -13.29 18.35 -20.73
C GLU A 223 -14.72 18.07 -20.27
N HIS A 224 -15.63 18.97 -20.69
CA HIS A 224 -17.07 18.79 -20.51
C HIS A 224 -17.54 18.57 -19.06
N GLN A 225 -16.79 19.11 -18.10
CA GLN A 225 -17.17 19.07 -16.68
C GLN A 225 -18.03 20.27 -16.30
N PRO A 226 -18.99 20.11 -15.37
CA PRO A 226 -19.87 21.20 -14.94
C PRO A 226 -19.12 22.29 -14.15
N TRP A 227 -17.93 21.97 -13.63
CA TRP A 227 -17.07 22.91 -12.91
C TRP A 227 -15.70 23.02 -13.58
N PRO A 228 -14.97 24.15 -13.41
CA PRO A 228 -13.58 24.24 -13.79
C PRO A 228 -12.76 23.18 -13.04
N VAL A 229 -11.96 22.39 -13.77
CA VAL A 229 -11.10 21.35 -13.23
C VAL A 229 -9.65 21.71 -13.47
N GLU A 230 -8.83 21.60 -12.41
CA GLU A 230 -7.37 21.58 -12.49
C GLU A 230 -6.84 20.15 -12.32
N LEU A 231 -5.82 19.80 -13.08
CA LEU A 231 -5.23 18.48 -13.12
C LEU A 231 -3.75 18.52 -12.73
N THR A 232 -3.39 17.83 -11.66
CA THR A 232 -2.00 17.56 -11.31
C THR A 232 -1.65 16.13 -11.70
N ILE A 233 -0.71 15.94 -12.62
CA ILE A 233 -0.25 14.63 -13.10
C ILE A 233 1.08 14.30 -12.44
N VAL A 234 1.14 13.21 -11.67
CA VAL A 234 2.36 12.75 -11.00
C VAL A 234 2.92 11.55 -11.75
N LEU A 235 3.95 11.78 -12.56
CA LEU A 235 4.54 10.77 -13.43
C LEU A 235 5.46 9.77 -12.69
N GLY A 236 5.88 10.10 -11.49
CA GLY A 236 6.74 9.26 -10.67
C GLY A 236 8.03 8.87 -11.41
N ARG A 237 8.39 7.58 -11.33
CA ARG A 237 9.58 7.01 -12.00
C ARG A 237 9.43 6.97 -13.54
N ASN A 238 8.22 7.12 -14.05
CA ASN A 238 7.95 7.14 -15.50
C ASN A 238 8.15 8.53 -16.14
N PHE A 239 8.67 9.51 -15.40
CA PHE A 239 8.81 10.91 -15.86
C PHE A 239 9.47 11.00 -17.23
N ARG A 240 10.67 10.44 -17.41
CA ARG A 240 11.40 10.50 -18.70
C ARG A 240 10.60 9.92 -19.86
N ARG A 241 9.83 8.85 -19.60
CA ARG A 241 9.05 8.14 -20.61
C ARG A 241 7.77 8.88 -21.02
N LEU A 242 7.12 9.56 -20.09
CA LEU A 242 5.77 10.13 -20.24
C LEU A 242 5.77 11.65 -20.40
N TYR A 243 6.86 12.33 -20.05
CA TYR A 243 6.93 13.79 -20.01
C TYR A 243 6.58 14.47 -21.35
N HIS A 244 7.11 13.97 -22.47
CA HIS A 244 6.84 14.56 -23.78
C HIS A 244 5.35 14.51 -24.18
N LEU A 245 4.64 13.46 -23.73
CA LEU A 245 3.20 13.36 -23.96
C LEU A 245 2.42 14.35 -23.09
N THR A 246 2.80 14.45 -21.81
CA THR A 246 2.11 15.32 -20.85
C THR A 246 2.38 16.80 -21.09
N ARG A 247 3.55 17.17 -21.65
CA ARG A 247 3.85 18.55 -21.99
C ARG A 247 2.85 19.14 -22.97
N LYS A 248 2.39 18.37 -23.96
CA LYS A 248 1.35 18.80 -24.91
C LYS A 248 0.03 19.15 -24.20
N LEU A 249 -0.29 18.50 -23.07
CA LEU A 249 -1.45 18.85 -22.27
C LEU A 249 -1.29 20.20 -21.56
N VAL A 250 -0.09 20.55 -21.10
CA VAL A 250 0.18 21.86 -20.49
C VAL A 250 -0.04 22.97 -21.52
N ASP A 251 0.43 22.75 -22.77
CA ASP A 251 0.28 23.69 -23.84
C ASP A 251 -1.20 23.84 -24.28
N ALA A 252 -1.95 22.74 -24.28
CA ALA A 252 -3.38 22.72 -24.62
C ALA A 252 -4.30 23.28 -23.53
N TYR A 253 -3.91 23.15 -22.26
CA TYR A 253 -4.70 23.60 -21.11
C TYR A 253 -3.85 24.49 -20.18
N PRO A 254 -3.48 25.71 -20.62
CA PRO A 254 -2.64 26.59 -19.82
C PRO A 254 -3.28 26.90 -18.47
N ASN A 255 -2.47 26.91 -17.42
CA ASN A 255 -2.86 27.12 -16.03
C ASN A 255 -3.78 26.06 -15.40
N ARG A 256 -4.23 25.05 -16.18
CA ARG A 256 -5.11 23.98 -15.67
C ARG A 256 -4.38 22.65 -15.47
N VAL A 257 -3.21 22.45 -16.08
CA VAL A 257 -2.44 21.21 -16.00
C VAL A 257 -1.08 21.47 -15.38
N ARG A 258 -0.75 20.70 -14.35
CA ARG A 258 0.57 20.70 -13.69
C ARG A 258 1.18 19.31 -13.76
N ILE A 259 2.48 19.23 -14.10
CA ILE A 259 3.21 17.97 -14.18
C ILE A 259 4.22 17.90 -13.03
N LYS A 260 4.22 16.79 -12.30
CA LYS A 260 5.21 16.48 -11.29
C LYS A 260 5.93 15.18 -11.66
N GLY A 261 7.23 15.13 -11.40
CA GLY A 261 8.04 13.91 -11.49
C GLY A 261 7.79 12.99 -10.30
N TRP A 262 8.85 12.34 -9.83
CA TRP A 262 8.80 11.59 -8.58
C TRP A 262 8.71 12.58 -7.41
N SER A 263 7.77 12.30 -6.50
CA SER A 263 7.51 13.21 -5.37
C SER A 263 7.52 12.44 -4.05
N ARG A 264 8.14 13.02 -3.03
CA ARG A 264 8.01 12.58 -1.62
C ARG A 264 6.79 13.21 -0.94
N ARG A 265 6.15 14.17 -1.59
CA ARG A 265 5.03 14.95 -1.06
C ARG A 265 3.67 14.39 -1.52
N VAL A 266 3.56 13.06 -1.64
CA VAL A 266 2.28 12.41 -1.98
C VAL A 266 1.23 12.66 -0.91
N PRO A 267 1.54 12.60 0.40
CA PRO A 267 0.58 12.93 1.45
C PRO A 267 -0.03 14.31 1.31
N GLU A 268 0.84 15.34 1.14
CA GLU A 268 0.36 16.73 0.98
C GLU A 268 -0.47 16.89 -0.30
N LEU A 269 -0.03 16.27 -1.40
CA LEU A 269 -0.77 16.31 -2.65
C LEU A 269 -2.18 15.71 -2.50
N LEU A 270 -2.32 14.58 -1.81
CA LEU A 270 -3.62 13.97 -1.55
C LEU A 270 -4.50 14.86 -0.65
N CYS A 271 -3.92 15.50 0.36
CA CYS A 271 -4.64 16.42 1.23
C CYS A 271 -4.99 17.76 0.55
N GLU A 272 -4.27 18.16 -0.50
CA GLU A 272 -4.51 19.39 -1.27
C GLU A 272 -5.53 19.21 -2.42
N HIS A 273 -5.87 17.97 -2.81
CA HIS A 273 -6.74 17.67 -3.94
C HIS A 273 -8.12 17.13 -3.51
N HIS A 274 -9.11 17.33 -4.36
CA HIS A 274 -10.49 16.91 -4.11
C HIS A 274 -10.76 15.47 -4.52
N LEU A 275 -10.01 14.97 -5.52
CA LEU A 275 -10.18 13.63 -6.08
C LEU A 275 -8.82 13.08 -6.51
N VAL A 276 -8.60 11.78 -6.32
CA VAL A 276 -7.48 11.08 -6.92
C VAL A 276 -7.95 10.09 -7.99
N VAL A 277 -7.22 10.05 -9.10
CA VAL A 277 -7.42 9.08 -10.19
C VAL A 277 -6.14 8.24 -10.32
N GLY A 278 -6.29 6.93 -10.31
CA GLY A 278 -5.13 6.03 -10.38
C GLY A 278 -5.49 4.55 -10.41
N LYS A 279 -4.55 3.69 -10.08
CA LYS A 279 -4.79 2.25 -9.92
C LYS A 279 -5.18 1.91 -8.48
N ALA A 280 -5.87 0.79 -8.29
CA ALA A 280 -6.30 0.30 -6.97
C ALA A 280 -5.17 -0.32 -6.12
N GLY A 281 -3.96 0.23 -6.17
CA GLY A 281 -2.84 -0.27 -5.36
C GLY A 281 -3.03 0.03 -3.87
N GLY A 282 -2.71 -0.93 -2.99
CA GLY A 282 -2.95 -0.81 -1.55
C GLY A 282 -2.45 0.50 -0.92
N ALA A 283 -1.20 0.92 -1.21
CA ALA A 283 -0.69 2.20 -0.70
C ALA A 283 -1.57 3.38 -1.13
N THR A 284 -1.85 3.53 -2.44
CA THR A 284 -2.60 4.68 -2.94
C THR A 284 -4.02 4.72 -2.39
N VAL A 285 -4.69 3.56 -2.28
CA VAL A 285 -6.04 3.45 -1.70
C VAL A 285 -6.02 3.88 -0.23
N HIS A 286 -5.11 3.34 0.58
CA HIS A 286 -5.07 3.68 2.00
C HIS A 286 -4.55 5.09 2.29
N GLU A 287 -3.64 5.62 1.48
CA GLU A 287 -3.23 7.01 1.52
C GLU A 287 -4.39 7.96 1.13
N SER A 288 -5.23 7.58 0.14
CA SER A 288 -6.42 8.35 -0.22
C SER A 288 -7.46 8.34 0.90
N ILE A 289 -7.67 7.20 1.57
CA ILE A 289 -8.54 7.09 2.74
C ILE A 289 -8.01 7.97 3.89
N ALA A 290 -6.70 7.91 4.18
CA ALA A 290 -6.08 8.71 5.24
C ALA A 290 -6.17 10.22 4.96
N ALA A 291 -6.07 10.63 3.70
CA ALA A 291 -6.24 12.01 3.23
C ALA A 291 -7.71 12.42 3.08
N CYS A 292 -8.67 11.57 3.36
CA CYS A 292 -10.08 11.78 3.04
C CYS A 292 -10.29 12.27 1.59
N CYS A 293 -9.52 11.74 0.63
CA CYS A 293 -9.56 12.11 -0.78
C CYS A 293 -10.28 11.00 -1.57
N PRO A 294 -11.51 11.19 -2.07
CA PRO A 294 -12.21 10.20 -2.89
C PRO A 294 -11.37 9.72 -4.07
N MET A 295 -11.59 8.49 -4.53
CA MET A 295 -10.76 7.88 -5.54
C MET A 295 -11.56 7.26 -6.68
N LEU A 296 -11.21 7.58 -7.94
CA LEU A 296 -11.66 6.86 -9.12
C LEU A 296 -10.53 5.96 -9.64
N ILE A 297 -10.85 4.69 -9.80
CA ILE A 297 -9.87 3.69 -10.23
C ILE A 297 -9.93 3.58 -11.75
N GLN A 298 -8.83 3.98 -12.39
CA GLN A 298 -8.68 3.94 -13.85
C GLN A 298 -8.05 2.64 -14.34
N HIS A 299 -7.41 1.87 -13.47
CA HIS A 299 -6.81 0.59 -13.81
C HIS A 299 -6.80 -0.33 -12.60
N LEU A 300 -7.19 -1.59 -12.83
CA LEU A 300 -7.25 -2.64 -11.82
C LEU A 300 -6.34 -3.81 -12.21
N VAL A 301 -5.52 -4.28 -11.30
CA VAL A 301 -4.79 -5.55 -11.45
C VAL A 301 -5.67 -6.68 -10.92
N PRO A 302 -6.17 -7.57 -11.80
CA PRO A 302 -7.11 -8.62 -11.39
C PRO A 302 -6.53 -9.57 -10.34
N GLY A 303 -7.35 -9.95 -9.37
CA GLY A 303 -7.00 -10.82 -8.24
C GLY A 303 -6.33 -10.07 -7.09
N GLN A 304 -5.33 -9.26 -7.35
CA GLN A 304 -4.55 -8.61 -6.30
C GLN A 304 -5.18 -7.30 -5.79
N GLU A 305 -5.80 -6.51 -6.68
CA GLU A 305 -6.32 -5.19 -6.33
C GLU A 305 -7.86 -5.17 -6.21
N GLU A 306 -8.53 -6.31 -6.46
CA GLU A 306 -10.00 -6.42 -6.40
C GLU A 306 -10.53 -6.10 -4.99
N GLY A 307 -9.88 -6.58 -3.94
CA GLY A 307 -10.26 -6.29 -2.56
C GLY A 307 -10.10 -4.82 -2.16
N ASN A 308 -9.11 -4.12 -2.72
CA ASN A 308 -8.94 -2.68 -2.48
C ASN A 308 -10.04 -1.85 -3.15
N LEU A 309 -10.47 -2.24 -4.35
CA LEU A 309 -11.65 -1.65 -5.01
C LEU A 309 -12.91 -1.91 -4.20
N GLU A 310 -13.09 -3.15 -3.74
CA GLU A 310 -14.26 -3.52 -2.93
C GLU A 310 -14.32 -2.73 -1.62
N LEU A 311 -13.18 -2.49 -0.98
CA LEU A 311 -13.09 -1.62 0.21
C LEU A 311 -13.61 -0.20 -0.10
N LEU A 312 -13.13 0.42 -1.18
CA LEU A 312 -13.58 1.75 -1.57
C LEU A 312 -15.09 1.79 -1.87
N ARG A 313 -15.63 0.76 -2.50
CA ARG A 313 -17.07 0.61 -2.77
C ARG A 313 -17.88 0.48 -1.49
N ARG A 314 -17.46 -0.35 -0.54
CA ARG A 314 -18.14 -0.53 0.76
C ARG A 314 -18.12 0.76 1.59
N ILE A 315 -17.01 1.47 1.60
CA ILE A 315 -16.94 2.81 2.19
C ILE A 315 -17.83 3.80 1.42
N GLY A 316 -18.06 3.55 0.13
CA GLY A 316 -18.77 4.45 -0.77
C GLY A 316 -17.95 5.70 -1.08
N ALA A 317 -16.65 5.54 -1.28
CA ALA A 317 -15.68 6.61 -1.46
C ALA A 317 -14.88 6.50 -2.78
N GLY A 318 -15.25 5.56 -3.64
CA GLY A 318 -14.62 5.38 -4.94
C GLY A 318 -15.21 4.23 -5.72
N ASP A 319 -14.94 4.21 -7.01
CA ASP A 319 -15.37 3.14 -7.92
C ASP A 319 -14.43 3.02 -9.12
N LEU A 320 -14.68 1.99 -9.94
CA LEU A 320 -13.95 1.67 -11.15
C LEU A 320 -14.44 2.52 -12.34
N ALA A 321 -13.51 3.16 -13.04
CA ALA A 321 -13.77 3.98 -14.23
C ALA A 321 -12.63 3.81 -15.24
N GLU A 322 -12.52 2.62 -15.86
CA GLU A 322 -11.38 2.21 -16.69
C GLU A 322 -11.29 2.94 -18.03
N THR A 323 -12.41 3.40 -18.57
CA THR A 323 -12.44 4.09 -19.87
C THR A 323 -12.59 5.59 -19.71
N GLY A 324 -12.11 6.36 -20.69
CA GLY A 324 -12.28 7.82 -20.69
C GLY A 324 -13.76 8.24 -20.55
N PRO A 325 -14.70 7.68 -21.32
CA PRO A 325 -16.13 7.97 -21.15
C PRO A 325 -16.68 7.65 -19.77
N ALA A 326 -16.31 6.50 -19.18
CA ALA A 326 -16.73 6.11 -17.83
C ALA A 326 -16.17 7.09 -16.77
N LEU A 327 -14.90 7.46 -16.88
CA LEU A 327 -14.26 8.41 -15.99
C LEU A 327 -14.91 9.81 -16.10
N ALA A 328 -15.17 10.29 -17.32
CA ALA A 328 -15.84 11.56 -17.53
C ALA A 328 -17.27 11.56 -16.96
N ALA A 329 -18.00 10.45 -17.10
CA ALA A 329 -19.33 10.30 -16.52
C ALA A 329 -19.30 10.28 -14.99
N ALA A 330 -18.38 9.50 -14.39
CA ALA A 330 -18.21 9.44 -12.95
C ALA A 330 -17.83 10.81 -12.34
N LEU A 331 -16.95 11.55 -13.01
CA LEU A 331 -16.56 12.88 -12.55
C LEU A 331 -17.73 13.90 -12.69
N ARG A 332 -18.50 13.86 -13.77
CA ARG A 332 -19.70 14.69 -13.91
C ARG A 332 -20.72 14.39 -12.82
N ASP A 333 -20.94 13.11 -12.49
CA ASP A 333 -21.83 12.71 -11.41
C ASP A 333 -21.34 13.25 -10.06
N LEU A 334 -20.05 13.11 -9.75
CA LEU A 334 -19.47 13.67 -8.52
C LEU A 334 -19.66 15.18 -8.40
N LEU A 335 -19.60 15.92 -9.52
CA LEU A 335 -19.68 17.39 -9.57
C LEU A 335 -21.10 17.90 -9.78
N SER A 336 -22.06 17.02 -10.06
CA SER A 336 -23.48 17.39 -10.20
C SER A 336 -24.07 17.84 -8.87
N ASP A 337 -25.20 18.54 -8.93
CA ASP A 337 -25.94 19.01 -7.75
C ASP A 337 -25.02 19.63 -6.68
N ARG A 338 -24.25 20.65 -7.08
CA ARG A 338 -23.26 21.35 -6.22
C ARG A 338 -22.24 20.40 -5.58
N ALA A 339 -21.83 19.36 -6.30
CA ALA A 339 -20.91 18.30 -5.85
C ALA A 339 -21.44 17.51 -4.63
N SER A 340 -22.74 17.34 -4.50
CA SER A 340 -23.35 16.63 -3.36
C SER A 340 -22.84 15.19 -3.23
N HIS A 341 -22.53 14.50 -4.34
CA HIS A 341 -21.98 13.15 -4.33
C HIS A 341 -20.54 13.16 -3.79
N TRP A 342 -19.70 14.12 -4.20
CA TRP A 342 -18.36 14.28 -3.66
C TRP A 342 -18.39 14.57 -2.15
N HIS A 343 -19.25 15.45 -1.68
CA HIS A 343 -19.41 15.75 -0.26
C HIS A 343 -19.77 14.51 0.55
N ARG A 344 -20.71 13.67 0.05
CA ARG A 344 -21.07 12.40 0.70
C ARG A 344 -19.90 11.42 0.76
N GLN A 345 -19.15 11.26 -0.33
CA GLN A 345 -17.98 10.37 -0.36
C GLN A 345 -16.92 10.84 0.63
N LYS A 346 -16.65 12.14 0.64
CA LYS A 346 -15.67 12.72 1.55
C LYS A 346 -16.06 12.57 3.02
N HIS A 347 -17.34 12.80 3.32
CA HIS A 347 -17.85 12.56 4.68
C HIS A 347 -17.69 11.09 5.10
N ARG A 348 -18.02 10.13 4.22
CA ARG A 348 -17.80 8.72 4.51
C ARG A 348 -16.33 8.40 4.77
N LEU A 349 -15.43 8.95 3.97
CA LEU A 349 -13.98 8.78 4.19
C LEU A 349 -13.56 9.31 5.57
N SER A 350 -14.07 10.44 6.03
CA SER A 350 -13.71 10.99 7.34
C SER A 350 -14.07 10.06 8.50
N LEU A 351 -15.07 9.19 8.34
CA LEU A 351 -15.45 8.17 9.33
C LEU A 351 -14.51 6.95 9.32
N HIS A 352 -13.84 6.70 8.18
CA HIS A 352 -12.97 5.54 7.98
C HIS A 352 -11.48 5.90 7.99
N ALA A 353 -11.13 7.19 7.95
CA ALA A 353 -9.74 7.62 7.92
C ALA A 353 -8.95 7.18 9.16
N ARG A 354 -7.73 6.72 8.93
CA ARG A 354 -6.79 6.29 9.97
C ARG A 354 -5.42 6.94 9.74
N PRO A 355 -5.30 8.28 9.83
CA PRO A 355 -4.03 8.97 9.56
C PRO A 355 -2.92 8.57 10.54
N ALA A 356 -3.28 8.16 11.77
CA ALA A 356 -2.33 7.70 12.78
C ALA A 356 -2.00 6.19 12.71
N ALA A 357 -2.44 5.45 11.69
CA ALA A 357 -2.30 4.00 11.58
C ALA A 357 -0.86 3.49 11.82
N SER A 358 0.15 4.19 11.28
CA SER A 358 1.55 3.82 11.49
C SER A 358 1.98 3.91 12.96
N ARG A 359 1.45 4.87 13.72
CA ARG A 359 1.74 5.00 15.17
C ARG A 359 1.03 3.92 15.97
N VAL A 360 -0.19 3.55 15.59
CA VAL A 360 -0.93 2.44 16.22
C VAL A 360 -0.17 1.13 16.00
N ALA A 361 0.27 0.87 14.76
CA ALA A 361 1.09 -0.30 14.44
C ALA A 361 2.43 -0.30 15.19
N ALA A 362 3.11 0.86 15.27
CA ALA A 362 4.36 1.01 16.02
C ALA A 362 4.17 0.75 17.52
N GLY A 363 3.10 1.27 18.12
CA GLY A 363 2.76 1.01 19.53
C GLY A 363 2.62 -0.48 19.81
N PHE A 364 1.85 -1.20 18.99
CA PHE A 364 1.70 -2.65 19.11
C PHE A 364 3.04 -3.39 19.00
N VAL A 365 3.87 -3.04 18.03
CA VAL A 365 5.20 -3.65 17.81
C VAL A 365 6.12 -3.39 19.01
N LEU A 366 6.10 -2.19 19.58
CA LEU A 366 6.90 -1.82 20.76
C LEU A 366 6.46 -2.57 22.02
N GLU A 367 5.15 -2.73 22.24
CA GLU A 367 4.62 -3.54 23.34
C GLU A 367 5.05 -5.01 23.22
N LEU A 368 5.00 -5.56 22.01
CA LEU A 368 5.44 -6.92 21.74
C LEU A 368 6.95 -7.09 21.96
N ALA A 369 7.75 -6.13 21.54
CA ALA A 369 9.19 -6.10 21.78
C ALA A 369 9.52 -6.02 23.29
N ALA A 370 8.79 -5.22 24.05
CA ALA A 370 8.95 -5.13 25.50
C ALA A 370 8.64 -6.46 26.21
N LYS A 371 7.54 -7.12 25.82
CA LYS A 371 7.18 -8.45 26.33
C LYS A 371 8.24 -9.52 26.01
N ALA A 372 8.77 -9.53 24.78
CA ALA A 372 9.81 -10.46 24.37
C ALA A 372 11.12 -10.30 25.16
N ARG A 373 11.43 -9.08 25.59
CA ARG A 373 12.62 -8.78 26.41
C ARG A 373 12.47 -9.11 27.87
N SER A 374 11.24 -9.10 28.40
CA SER A 374 10.95 -9.44 29.79
C SER A 374 10.76 -10.96 30.01
N SER A 375 10.53 -11.72 28.94
CA SER A 375 10.43 -13.17 29.02
C SER A 375 11.84 -13.78 29.15
N PRO A 376 12.09 -14.68 30.12
CA PRO A 376 13.37 -15.40 30.19
C PRO A 376 13.57 -16.20 28.89
N ALA A 377 14.84 -16.26 28.42
CA ALA A 377 15.19 -17.08 27.28
C ALA A 377 14.70 -18.53 27.54
N PRO A 378 14.06 -19.20 26.57
CA PRO A 378 13.77 -20.61 26.72
C PRO A 378 15.09 -21.37 26.91
N ASN A 379 15.15 -22.13 28.00
CA ASN A 379 16.27 -23.04 28.34
C ASN A 379 16.52 -24.04 27.22
#